data_5e74818b4db860cf73e0231ea1e58d01
#
_entry.id   5e74818b4db860cf73e0231ea1e58d01
#
_cell.length_a   1.000
_cell.length_b   1.000
_cell.length_c   1.000
_cell.angle_alpha   90.00
_cell.angle_beta   90.00
_cell.angle_gamma   90.00
#
_symmetry.space_group_name_H-M   'P 1'
#
loop_
_entity.id
_entity.type
_entity.pdbx_description
1 polymer ?
#
loop_
_entity_poly.entity_id
_entity_poly.type
_entity_poly.pdbx_seq_one_letter_code
_entity_poly.pdbx_strand_id
1 'polypeptide(L)'
;MTKQPQNTIKINQIKMATYADSGVDIEKGDEASRLAYENAKKTFASRKGMIGEPLVEEGGFTGALDMGEYLLVQNDDGVGTKIEVAERIKKFDTLGYDLVAMVADDAACVGAECISISNTIDTNKVDASIIGPLTEGLAKACIENKIVVPGGEIAELGNAVNGNLWNATAVGVLQKDKRITGEDLSAGDVLIGLHSAGFRSNGFSLVRHVLKEAFGEQWHNESYDENTSWGEAVLTPSIIYHQVIMALHGRYKEPTQVILKGVVHVTGGGIQGNLDRILKKTDLKADLSSLPEPHEPMKKLMELGNVSKEEAYKTWNMGVGMILIVSPEEAEKTLQICEQEGYKASQIGQIQ
;
A
#
# COMPACT_ATOMS: atom_id res chain seq x y z
N MET A 1 23.16 12.09 -45.69
CA MET A 1 22.40 10.89 -45.31
C MET A 1 23.25 10.12 -44.31
N THR A 2 23.17 10.45 -43.07
CA THR A 2 23.90 9.80 -41.96
C THR A 2 22.93 8.83 -41.29
N LYS A 3 23.20 7.54 -41.40
CA LYS A 3 22.47 6.46 -40.74
C LYS A 3 22.74 6.55 -39.22
N GLN A 4 21.66 6.74 -38.42
CA GLN A 4 21.69 6.49 -36.98
C GLN A 4 21.96 5.01 -36.73
N PRO A 5 22.76 4.65 -35.73
CA PRO A 5 22.94 3.26 -35.35
C PRO A 5 21.67 2.78 -34.62
N GLN A 6 20.98 1.82 -35.19
CA GLN A 6 19.98 1.02 -34.48
C GLN A 6 20.72 0.19 -33.42
N ASN A 7 20.60 0.55 -32.15
CA ASN A 7 21.01 -0.30 -31.04
C ASN A 7 20.08 -1.51 -30.99
N THR A 8 20.50 -2.59 -31.64
CA THR A 8 19.85 -3.89 -31.54
C THR A 8 20.22 -4.45 -30.15
N ILE A 9 19.30 -4.37 -29.21
CA ILE A 9 19.44 -5.06 -27.92
C ILE A 9 19.58 -6.55 -28.23
N LYS A 10 20.74 -7.11 -27.93
CA LYS A 10 20.95 -8.57 -27.98
C LYS A 10 20.07 -9.15 -26.86
N ILE A 11 18.98 -9.79 -27.26
CA ILE A 11 18.18 -10.64 -26.37
C ILE A 11 19.03 -11.89 -26.07
N ASN A 12 20.00 -11.74 -25.17
CA ASN A 12 20.54 -12.89 -24.47
C ASN A 12 19.38 -13.46 -23.64
N GLN A 13 19.32 -14.79 -23.47
CA GLN A 13 18.33 -15.47 -22.64
C GLN A 13 18.25 -14.77 -21.26
N ILE A 14 17.33 -13.80 -21.13
CA ILE A 14 17.13 -13.09 -19.88
C ILE A 14 16.48 -14.11 -18.94
N LYS A 15 17.22 -14.50 -17.88
CA LYS A 15 16.70 -15.31 -16.80
C LYS A 15 15.43 -14.62 -16.29
N MET A 16 14.38 -15.39 -16.05
CA MET A 16 13.14 -14.87 -15.46
C MET A 16 13.46 -14.16 -14.14
N ALA A 17 13.18 -12.86 -14.05
CA ALA A 17 13.39 -12.09 -12.81
C ALA A 17 12.26 -12.38 -11.82
N THR A 18 12.64 -12.70 -10.57
CA THR A 18 11.70 -12.96 -9.47
C THR A 18 11.94 -11.98 -8.33
N TYR A 19 10.97 -11.88 -7.42
CA TYR A 19 11.11 -11.05 -6.22
C TYR A 19 12.25 -11.55 -5.32
N ALA A 20 12.48 -12.87 -5.30
CA ALA A 20 13.61 -13.47 -4.59
C ALA A 20 14.97 -13.04 -5.19
N ASP A 21 15.10 -12.90 -6.51
CA ASP A 21 16.32 -12.42 -7.15
C ASP A 21 16.64 -10.95 -6.75
N SER A 22 15.63 -10.18 -6.33
CA SER A 22 15.81 -8.82 -5.79
C SER A 22 16.21 -8.77 -4.31
N GLY A 23 16.45 -9.91 -3.67
CA GLY A 23 16.88 -10.03 -2.27
C GLY A 23 15.76 -10.10 -1.25
N VAL A 24 14.50 -10.24 -1.66
CA VAL A 24 13.34 -10.35 -0.77
C VAL A 24 12.92 -11.82 -0.63
N ASP A 25 13.00 -12.32 0.60
CA ASP A 25 12.59 -13.68 0.96
C ASP A 25 11.26 -13.61 1.74
N ILE A 26 10.16 -13.88 1.05
CA ILE A 26 8.81 -13.78 1.63
C ILE A 26 8.63 -14.81 2.76
N GLU A 27 9.11 -16.06 2.60
CA GLU A 27 8.93 -17.09 3.62
C GLU A 27 9.62 -16.74 4.94
N LYS A 28 10.86 -16.22 4.86
CA LYS A 28 11.57 -15.71 6.04
C LYS A 28 10.89 -14.49 6.64
N GLY A 29 10.35 -13.60 5.81
CA GLY A 29 9.57 -12.45 6.25
C GLY A 29 8.33 -12.87 7.05
N ASP A 30 7.58 -13.85 6.54
CA ASP A 30 6.39 -14.40 7.19
C ASP A 30 6.73 -15.10 8.51
N GLU A 31 7.82 -15.89 8.55
CA GLU A 31 8.30 -16.52 9.79
C GLU A 31 8.69 -15.49 10.84
N ALA A 32 9.46 -14.46 10.45
CA ALA A 32 9.86 -13.38 11.35
C ALA A 32 8.65 -12.61 11.89
N SER A 33 7.67 -12.30 11.03
CA SER A 33 6.42 -11.63 11.41
C SER A 33 5.60 -12.46 12.39
N ARG A 34 5.48 -13.78 12.15
CA ARG A 34 4.81 -14.70 13.06
C ARG A 34 5.47 -14.72 14.45
N LEU A 35 6.81 -14.82 14.51
CA LEU A 35 7.55 -14.80 15.78
C LEU A 35 7.38 -13.47 16.51
N ALA A 36 7.43 -12.35 15.80
CA ALA A 36 7.20 -11.04 16.37
C ALA A 36 5.79 -10.92 16.97
N TYR A 37 4.77 -11.37 16.25
CA TYR A 37 3.38 -11.34 16.70
C TYR A 37 3.15 -12.26 17.92
N GLU A 38 3.73 -13.47 17.95
CA GLU A 38 3.68 -14.37 19.11
C GLU A 38 4.29 -13.73 20.37
N ASN A 39 5.37 -12.96 20.20
CA ASN A 39 5.97 -12.22 21.31
C ASN A 39 5.10 -11.01 21.73
N ALA A 40 4.55 -10.28 20.77
CA ALA A 40 3.63 -9.16 21.05
C ALA A 40 2.41 -9.64 21.84
N LYS A 41 1.79 -10.77 21.48
CA LYS A 41 0.64 -11.35 22.20
C LYS A 41 0.92 -11.61 23.70
N LYS A 42 2.16 -11.90 24.08
CA LYS A 42 2.53 -12.09 25.50
C LYS A 42 2.30 -10.83 26.33
N THR A 43 2.31 -9.64 25.71
CA THR A 43 2.08 -8.37 26.40
C THR A 43 0.60 -8.12 26.67
N PHE A 44 -0.32 -8.75 25.95
CA PHE A 44 -1.76 -8.44 25.98
C PHE A 44 -2.38 -8.65 27.35
N ALA A 45 -1.97 -9.70 28.05
CA ALA A 45 -2.43 -10.00 29.42
C ALA A 45 -2.14 -8.87 30.42
N SER A 46 -1.12 -8.03 30.15
CA SER A 46 -0.75 -6.92 31.04
C SER A 46 -1.81 -5.82 31.11
N ARG A 47 -2.71 -5.75 30.10
CA ARG A 47 -3.79 -4.75 30.03
C ARG A 47 -5.18 -5.34 30.28
N LYS A 48 -5.29 -6.63 30.69
CA LYS A 48 -6.57 -7.30 30.88
C LYS A 48 -7.46 -6.55 31.89
N GLY A 49 -8.68 -6.22 31.50
CA GLY A 49 -9.64 -5.46 32.29
C GLY A 49 -9.28 -3.99 32.46
N MET A 50 -8.31 -3.47 31.73
CA MET A 50 -7.89 -2.07 31.78
C MET A 50 -8.20 -1.37 30.46
N ILE A 51 -8.33 -0.03 30.49
CA ILE A 51 -8.45 0.76 29.27
C ILE A 51 -7.27 0.46 28.35
N GLY A 52 -7.53 0.30 27.04
CA GLY A 52 -6.50 -0.11 26.07
C GLY A 52 -6.23 -1.61 26.10
N GLU A 53 -7.16 -2.44 26.59
CA GLU A 53 -7.10 -3.89 26.39
C GLU A 53 -7.14 -4.18 24.89
N PRO A 54 -6.15 -4.92 24.34
CA PRO A 54 -6.11 -5.19 22.92
C PRO A 54 -7.20 -6.19 22.51
N LEU A 55 -7.83 -5.93 21.36
CA LEU A 55 -8.66 -6.91 20.69
C LEU A 55 -7.74 -7.90 19.97
N VAL A 56 -7.89 -9.19 20.30
CA VAL A 56 -7.07 -10.25 19.70
C VAL A 56 -7.68 -10.64 18.36
N GLU A 57 -7.02 -10.26 17.26
CA GLU A 57 -7.38 -10.70 15.91
C GLU A 57 -6.16 -11.26 15.19
N GLU A 58 -6.31 -12.42 14.59
CA GLU A 58 -5.26 -13.00 13.75
C GLU A 58 -5.47 -12.58 12.29
N GLY A 59 -4.41 -12.02 11.68
CA GLY A 59 -4.35 -11.74 10.25
C GLY A 59 -5.04 -10.45 9.80
N GLY A 60 -5.44 -9.55 10.69
CA GLY A 60 -5.94 -8.22 10.36
C GLY A 60 -4.85 -7.31 9.75
N PHE A 61 -5.26 -6.17 9.16
CA PHE A 61 -4.35 -5.14 8.65
C PHE A 61 -3.77 -4.28 9.78
N THR A 62 -4.48 -4.18 10.91
CA THR A 62 -4.08 -3.34 12.06
C THR A 62 -4.60 -3.91 13.38
N GLY A 63 -3.99 -3.50 14.49
CA GLY A 63 -4.42 -3.83 15.84
C GLY A 63 -5.40 -2.78 16.39
N ALA A 64 -6.28 -3.20 17.30
CA ALA A 64 -7.22 -2.32 17.96
C ALA A 64 -7.17 -2.45 19.48
N LEU A 65 -7.32 -1.33 20.20
CA LEU A 65 -7.36 -1.23 21.65
C LEU A 65 -8.75 -0.78 22.10
N ASP A 66 -9.31 -1.43 23.13
CA ASP A 66 -10.59 -1.05 23.72
C ASP A 66 -10.41 0.17 24.63
N MET A 67 -11.00 1.31 24.24
CA MET A 67 -10.97 2.56 24.99
C MET A 67 -12.28 2.81 25.77
N GLY A 68 -13.13 1.80 25.92
CA GLY A 68 -14.44 1.92 26.55
C GLY A 68 -15.54 2.30 25.56
N GLU A 69 -15.61 3.56 25.16
CA GLU A 69 -16.63 4.03 24.20
C GLU A 69 -16.28 3.77 22.74
N TYR A 70 -14.99 3.67 22.43
CA TYR A 70 -14.49 3.51 21.06
C TYR A 70 -13.30 2.55 21.03
N LEU A 71 -12.90 2.17 19.83
CA LEU A 71 -11.64 1.49 19.58
C LEU A 71 -10.61 2.51 19.09
N LEU A 72 -9.40 2.40 19.63
CA LEU A 72 -8.23 3.08 19.10
C LEU A 72 -7.47 2.07 18.23
N VAL A 73 -7.20 2.47 17.00
CA VAL A 73 -6.46 1.67 16.01
C VAL A 73 -5.08 2.26 15.84
N GLN A 74 -4.06 1.40 15.77
CA GLN A 74 -2.68 1.81 15.57
C GLN A 74 -1.99 0.83 14.63
N ASN A 75 -1.29 1.35 13.62
CA ASN A 75 -0.48 0.56 12.70
C ASN A 75 0.75 1.34 12.25
N ASP A 76 1.76 0.61 11.81
CA ASP A 76 3.05 1.12 11.38
C ASP A 76 3.36 0.60 9.98
N ASP A 77 3.83 1.49 9.10
CA ASP A 77 4.36 1.16 7.78
C ASP A 77 5.27 2.30 7.27
N GLY A 78 5.85 2.14 6.10
CA GLY A 78 6.74 3.11 5.49
C GLY A 78 6.67 3.15 3.97
N VAL A 79 7.42 4.07 3.38
CA VAL A 79 7.51 4.18 1.92
C VAL A 79 8.38 3.09 1.29
N GLY A 80 8.99 2.24 2.11
CA GLY A 80 9.86 1.17 1.66
C GLY A 80 11.00 1.66 0.77
N THR A 81 11.43 0.84 -0.16
CA THR A 81 12.55 1.17 -1.05
C THR A 81 12.19 2.12 -2.20
N LYS A 82 10.95 2.63 -2.26
CA LYS A 82 10.57 3.69 -3.21
C LYS A 82 11.37 4.98 -2.97
N ILE A 83 11.75 5.26 -1.71
CA ILE A 83 12.56 6.43 -1.37
C ILE A 83 13.92 6.44 -2.10
N GLU A 84 14.52 5.29 -2.37
CA GLU A 84 15.77 5.20 -3.13
C GLU A 84 15.62 5.71 -4.58
N VAL A 85 14.42 5.53 -5.18
CA VAL A 85 14.14 6.10 -6.50
C VAL A 85 14.05 7.64 -6.42
N ALA A 86 13.39 8.16 -5.40
CA ALA A 86 13.30 9.59 -5.15
C ALA A 86 14.70 10.22 -4.93
N GLU A 87 15.58 9.54 -4.20
CA GLU A 87 16.97 9.97 -4.00
C GLU A 87 17.76 10.03 -5.31
N ARG A 88 17.57 9.04 -6.21
CA ARG A 88 18.25 8.99 -7.50
C ARG A 88 17.86 10.15 -8.43
N ILE A 89 16.58 10.54 -8.46
CA ILE A 89 16.10 11.63 -9.30
C ILE A 89 15.93 12.95 -8.53
N LYS A 90 16.25 12.98 -7.23
CA LYS A 90 16.15 14.14 -6.32
C LYS A 90 14.76 14.74 -6.29
N LYS A 91 13.73 13.88 -6.27
CA LYS A 91 12.32 14.28 -6.22
C LYS A 91 11.64 13.64 -5.00
N PHE A 92 11.39 14.43 -3.97
CA PHE A 92 10.93 13.96 -2.65
C PHE A 92 9.50 14.38 -2.30
N ASP A 93 8.97 15.39 -2.97
CA ASP A 93 7.72 16.10 -2.65
C ASP A 93 6.45 15.23 -2.78
N THR A 94 6.54 14.10 -3.46
CA THR A 94 5.40 13.18 -3.66
C THR A 94 5.35 12.03 -2.66
N LEU A 95 6.45 11.69 -2.00
CA LEU A 95 6.54 10.52 -1.10
C LEU A 95 5.65 10.63 0.14
N GLY A 96 5.24 11.84 0.54
CA GLY A 96 4.27 12.04 1.60
C GLY A 96 2.93 11.37 1.32
N TYR A 97 2.48 11.38 0.07
CA TYR A 97 1.28 10.65 -0.36
C TYR A 97 1.46 9.14 -0.24
N ASP A 98 2.65 8.65 -0.57
CA ASP A 98 2.96 7.22 -0.41
C ASP A 98 2.94 6.80 1.05
N LEU A 99 3.54 7.60 1.95
CA LEU A 99 3.57 7.31 3.38
C LEU A 99 2.16 7.30 3.99
N VAL A 100 1.36 8.33 3.71
CA VAL A 100 -0.02 8.42 4.20
C VAL A 100 -0.86 7.27 3.65
N ALA A 101 -0.72 6.93 2.36
CA ALA A 101 -1.43 5.81 1.75
C ALA A 101 -1.11 4.46 2.43
N MET A 102 0.13 4.24 2.87
CA MET A 102 0.47 2.98 3.54
C MET A 102 -0.21 2.86 4.90
N VAL A 103 -0.18 3.90 5.72
CA VAL A 103 -0.66 3.80 7.11
C VAL A 103 -2.14 4.18 7.28
N ALA A 104 -2.67 5.16 6.54
CA ALA A 104 -4.07 5.56 6.67
C ALA A 104 -5.02 4.57 5.98
N ASP A 105 -4.61 3.98 4.85
CA ASP A 105 -5.39 2.97 4.15
C ASP A 105 -5.47 1.66 4.95
N ASP A 106 -4.42 1.28 5.69
CA ASP A 106 -4.46 0.14 6.61
C ASP A 106 -5.45 0.35 7.75
N ALA A 107 -5.46 1.56 8.36
CA ALA A 107 -6.46 1.90 9.38
C ALA A 107 -7.88 1.84 8.80
N ALA A 108 -8.08 2.31 7.57
CA ALA A 108 -9.38 2.28 6.88
C ALA A 108 -9.86 0.85 6.57
N CYS A 109 -8.96 -0.14 6.44
CA CYS A 109 -9.34 -1.54 6.22
C CYS A 109 -10.22 -2.13 7.33
N VAL A 110 -10.09 -1.64 8.55
CA VAL A 110 -10.96 -2.06 9.67
C VAL A 110 -12.09 -1.06 9.95
N GLY A 111 -12.29 -0.06 9.08
CA GLY A 111 -13.31 0.99 9.21
C GLY A 111 -12.91 2.16 10.11
N ALA A 112 -11.63 2.26 10.49
CA ALA A 112 -11.18 3.33 11.36
C ALA A 112 -10.91 4.63 10.59
N GLU A 113 -11.35 5.75 11.17
CA GLU A 113 -10.93 7.07 10.74
C GLU A 113 -9.51 7.35 11.25
N CYS A 114 -8.53 7.43 10.36
CA CYS A 114 -7.18 7.86 10.70
C CYS A 114 -7.21 9.35 11.06
N ILE A 115 -6.84 9.69 12.30
CA ILE A 115 -6.89 11.06 12.82
C ILE A 115 -5.51 11.69 12.94
N SER A 116 -4.47 10.90 13.14
CA SER A 116 -3.11 11.42 13.25
C SER A 116 -2.07 10.45 12.76
N ILE A 117 -0.94 11.01 12.33
CA ILE A 117 0.27 10.28 11.92
C ILE A 117 1.46 10.89 12.65
N SER A 118 2.27 10.06 13.31
CA SER A 118 3.65 10.41 13.66
C SER A 118 4.60 9.71 12.69
N ASN A 119 5.79 10.28 12.45
CA ASN A 119 6.71 9.70 11.49
C ASN A 119 8.15 9.72 11.98
N THR A 120 8.98 8.83 11.45
CA THR A 120 10.40 8.74 11.75
C THR A 120 11.20 8.76 10.45
N ILE A 121 12.15 9.68 10.34
CA ILE A 121 13.12 9.73 9.24
C ILE A 121 14.47 9.35 9.81
N ASP A 122 14.94 8.16 9.47
CA ASP A 122 16.30 7.69 9.79
C ASP A 122 17.20 7.95 8.58
N THR A 123 18.29 8.69 8.77
CA THR A 123 19.16 9.09 7.66
C THR A 123 20.62 8.87 7.99
N ASN A 124 21.45 8.60 6.98
CA ASN A 124 22.89 8.55 7.18
C ASN A 124 23.50 9.93 7.47
N LYS A 125 22.89 11.00 6.91
CA LYS A 125 23.26 12.40 7.14
C LYS A 125 22.07 13.30 6.94
N VAL A 126 21.78 14.15 7.93
CA VAL A 126 20.67 15.11 7.84
C VAL A 126 20.94 16.13 6.73
N ASP A 127 19.97 16.26 5.82
CA ASP A 127 19.97 17.25 4.75
C ASP A 127 18.58 17.93 4.66
N ALA A 128 18.54 19.22 4.99
CA ALA A 128 17.30 19.99 4.96
C ALA A 128 16.69 20.08 3.56
N SER A 129 17.48 19.96 2.49
CA SER A 129 16.98 19.96 1.10
C SER A 129 16.24 18.67 0.74
N ILE A 130 16.40 17.61 1.52
CA ILE A 130 15.63 16.35 1.42
C ILE A 130 14.45 16.36 2.39
N ILE A 131 14.73 16.65 3.66
CA ILE A 131 13.72 16.61 4.74
C ILE A 131 12.59 17.61 4.49
N GLY A 132 12.90 18.81 4.01
CA GLY A 132 11.90 19.84 3.71
C GLY A 132 10.83 19.37 2.72
N PRO A 133 11.19 18.95 1.49
CA PRO A 133 10.22 18.42 0.52
C PRO A 133 9.47 17.17 0.98
N LEU A 134 10.13 16.23 1.69
CA LEU A 134 9.46 15.06 2.26
C LEU A 134 8.32 15.48 3.20
N THR A 135 8.62 16.34 4.18
CA THR A 135 7.65 16.78 5.18
C THR A 135 6.61 17.75 4.61
N GLU A 136 6.93 18.54 3.59
CA GLU A 136 5.96 19.34 2.85
C GLU A 136 4.94 18.44 2.12
N GLY A 137 5.41 17.41 1.42
CA GLY A 137 4.54 16.42 0.78
C GLY A 137 3.64 15.69 1.79
N LEU A 138 4.19 15.31 2.96
CA LEU A 138 3.42 14.73 4.06
C LEU A 138 2.32 15.69 4.55
N ALA A 139 2.65 16.96 4.76
CA ALA A 139 1.69 17.95 5.22
C ALA A 139 0.54 18.13 4.23
N LYS A 140 0.82 18.20 2.91
CA LYS A 140 -0.21 18.29 1.86
C LYS A 140 -1.12 17.07 1.89
N ALA A 141 -0.55 15.87 1.87
CA ALA A 141 -1.30 14.61 1.90
C ALA A 141 -2.18 14.50 3.17
N CYS A 142 -1.66 14.89 4.33
CA CYS A 142 -2.40 14.89 5.58
C CYS A 142 -3.55 15.90 5.60
N ILE A 143 -3.33 17.13 5.11
CA ILE A 143 -4.37 18.17 5.02
C ILE A 143 -5.53 17.71 4.14
N GLU A 144 -5.24 17.16 2.95
CA GLU A 144 -6.23 16.64 2.02
C GLU A 144 -7.05 15.49 2.63
N ASN A 145 -6.43 14.70 3.51
CA ASN A 145 -7.05 13.55 4.17
C ASN A 145 -7.59 13.85 5.58
N LYS A 146 -7.57 15.11 6.03
CA LYS A 146 -8.04 15.55 7.37
C LYS A 146 -7.31 14.83 8.51
N ILE A 147 -6.02 14.58 8.33
CA ILE A 147 -5.12 13.93 9.28
C ILE A 147 -4.16 14.98 9.84
N VAL A 148 -3.80 14.90 11.13
CA VAL A 148 -2.80 15.79 11.73
C VAL A 148 -1.47 15.07 11.95
N VAL A 149 -0.38 15.82 11.96
CA VAL A 149 0.96 15.33 12.32
C VAL A 149 1.37 16.00 13.64
N PRO A 150 1.09 15.40 14.81
CA PRO A 150 1.38 16.01 16.11
C PRO A 150 2.87 15.96 16.49
N GLY A 151 3.66 15.12 15.82
CA GLY A 151 5.07 14.95 16.10
C GLY A 151 5.75 13.95 15.18
N GLY A 152 7.03 13.76 15.40
CA GLY A 152 7.88 12.84 14.66
C GLY A 152 9.31 12.91 15.17
N GLU A 153 10.21 12.15 14.52
CA GLU A 153 11.63 12.10 14.84
C GLU A 153 12.49 12.15 13.57
N ILE A 154 13.63 12.80 13.64
CA ILE A 154 14.67 12.78 12.61
C ILE A 154 15.96 12.34 13.27
N ALA A 155 16.45 11.16 12.91
CA ALA A 155 17.67 10.60 13.48
C ALA A 155 18.81 10.51 12.44
N GLU A 156 19.95 11.13 12.76
CA GLU A 156 21.19 10.95 12.00
C GLU A 156 21.93 9.72 12.52
N LEU A 157 21.95 8.64 11.74
CA LEU A 157 22.45 7.33 12.14
C LEU A 157 23.81 6.97 11.49
N GLY A 158 24.37 7.86 10.68
CA GLY A 158 25.67 7.66 10.02
C GLY A 158 25.66 6.39 9.17
N ASN A 159 26.67 5.53 9.37
CA ASN A 159 26.85 4.30 8.60
C ASN A 159 25.86 3.17 8.96
N ALA A 160 24.99 3.35 9.94
CA ALA A 160 23.97 2.35 10.28
C ALA A 160 22.86 2.26 9.24
N VAL A 161 22.65 3.32 8.45
CA VAL A 161 21.71 3.36 7.32
C VAL A 161 22.40 3.85 6.06
N ASN A 162 21.87 3.47 4.90
CA ASN A 162 22.34 3.95 3.61
C ASN A 162 21.20 4.77 2.95
N GLY A 163 21.42 6.08 2.82
CA GLY A 163 20.36 7.00 2.36
C GLY A 163 19.35 7.31 3.47
N ASN A 164 18.07 7.32 3.13
CA ASN A 164 16.98 7.65 4.03
C ASN A 164 16.00 6.47 4.16
N LEU A 165 15.48 6.26 5.38
CA LEU A 165 14.34 5.39 5.68
C LEU A 165 13.23 6.26 6.26
N TRP A 166 12.00 6.07 5.80
CA TRP A 166 10.87 6.89 6.24
C TRP A 166 9.68 6.01 6.59
N ASN A 167 9.34 5.98 7.85
CA ASN A 167 8.26 5.20 8.41
C ASN A 167 7.29 6.09 9.19
N ALA A 168 6.08 5.60 9.41
CA ALA A 168 5.06 6.31 10.18
C ALA A 168 4.21 5.36 10.98
N THR A 169 3.66 5.90 12.07
CA THR A 169 2.61 5.28 12.87
C THR A 169 1.32 6.06 12.66
N ALA A 170 0.28 5.40 12.18
CA ALA A 170 -1.08 5.96 12.14
C ALA A 170 -1.83 5.63 13.41
N VAL A 171 -2.64 6.61 13.87
CA VAL A 171 -3.61 6.42 14.94
C VAL A 171 -4.99 6.74 14.39
N GLY A 172 -5.91 5.78 14.54
CA GLY A 172 -7.30 5.90 14.10
C GLY A 172 -8.29 5.68 15.24
N VAL A 173 -9.51 6.11 15.01
CA VAL A 173 -10.64 5.89 15.91
C VAL A 173 -11.78 5.21 15.18
N LEU A 174 -12.53 4.38 15.92
CA LEU A 174 -13.59 3.56 15.36
C LEU A 174 -14.69 3.32 16.40
N GLN A 175 -15.96 3.41 15.99
CA GLN A 175 -17.05 2.90 16.81
C GLN A 175 -17.02 1.36 16.82
N LYS A 176 -17.24 0.76 17.98
CA LYS A 176 -17.11 -0.70 18.17
C LYS A 176 -18.01 -1.52 17.26
N ASP A 177 -19.22 -1.02 17.02
CA ASP A 177 -20.26 -1.65 16.21
C ASP A 177 -20.08 -1.43 14.69
N LYS A 178 -19.10 -0.61 14.29
CA LYS A 178 -18.80 -0.31 12.89
C LYS A 178 -17.54 -1.00 12.37
N ARG A 179 -16.97 -1.92 13.14
CA ARG A 179 -15.72 -2.56 12.74
C ARG A 179 -15.93 -3.48 11.51
N ILE A 180 -15.11 -3.30 10.50
CA ILE A 180 -15.07 -4.17 9.31
C ILE A 180 -14.19 -5.38 9.63
N THR A 181 -14.77 -6.57 9.68
CA THR A 181 -14.08 -7.81 10.12
C THR A 181 -13.95 -8.86 9.03
N GLY A 182 -14.80 -8.80 7.99
CA GLY A 182 -14.91 -9.87 7.00
C GLY A 182 -15.74 -11.08 7.47
N GLU A 183 -16.35 -11.04 8.67
CA GLU A 183 -17.13 -12.18 9.21
C GLU A 183 -18.47 -12.38 8.48
N ASP A 184 -19.02 -11.33 7.88
CA ASP A 184 -20.31 -11.34 7.17
C ASP A 184 -20.19 -11.61 5.66
N LEU A 185 -19.01 -12.06 5.20
CA LEU A 185 -18.79 -12.38 3.80
C LEU A 185 -19.65 -13.58 3.37
N SER A 186 -20.19 -13.49 2.16
CA SER A 186 -21.05 -14.52 1.59
C SER A 186 -20.77 -14.71 0.10
N ALA A 187 -21.03 -15.91 -0.41
CA ALA A 187 -21.00 -16.14 -1.85
C ALA A 187 -21.99 -15.21 -2.56
N GLY A 188 -21.55 -14.60 -3.65
CA GLY A 188 -22.28 -13.57 -4.39
C GLY A 188 -21.90 -12.14 -4.02
N ASP A 189 -21.16 -11.90 -2.91
CA ASP A 189 -20.65 -10.57 -2.60
C ASP A 189 -19.74 -10.05 -3.71
N VAL A 190 -19.89 -8.76 -4.03
CA VAL A 190 -19.20 -8.11 -5.15
C VAL A 190 -17.87 -7.55 -4.71
N LEU A 191 -16.84 -7.79 -5.52
CA LEU A 191 -15.52 -7.20 -5.35
C LEU A 191 -15.40 -5.95 -6.21
N ILE A 192 -15.24 -4.78 -5.56
CA ILE A 192 -15.04 -3.49 -6.22
C ILE A 192 -13.57 -3.09 -6.02
N GLY A 193 -12.82 -3.00 -7.12
CA GLY A 193 -11.44 -2.54 -7.12
C GLY A 193 -11.35 -1.03 -7.29
N LEU A 194 -10.71 -0.34 -6.35
CA LEU A 194 -10.27 1.05 -6.50
C LEU A 194 -8.97 1.06 -7.29
N HIS A 195 -8.96 1.79 -8.41
CA HIS A 195 -7.81 1.81 -9.31
C HIS A 195 -6.63 2.54 -8.67
N SER A 196 -5.42 2.01 -8.85
CA SER A 196 -4.18 2.70 -8.48
C SER A 196 -3.75 3.70 -9.56
N ALA A 197 -2.78 4.56 -9.27
CA ALA A 197 -2.14 5.44 -10.27
C ALA A 197 -0.82 4.85 -10.79
N GLY A 198 -0.23 3.88 -10.06
CA GLY A 198 1.06 3.26 -10.36
C GLY A 198 1.38 2.17 -9.35
N PHE A 199 2.66 1.97 -9.04
CA PHE A 199 3.15 0.90 -8.16
C PHE A 199 2.78 1.06 -6.68
N ARG A 200 2.35 2.24 -6.25
CA ARG A 200 2.23 2.61 -4.83
C ARG A 200 3.61 2.50 -4.15
N SER A 201 3.73 1.85 -3.00
CA SER A 201 5.01 1.72 -2.29
C SER A 201 5.58 0.29 -2.27
N ASN A 202 4.93 -0.67 -2.92
CA ASN A 202 5.31 -2.08 -2.85
C ASN A 202 5.97 -2.59 -4.12
N GLY A 203 6.81 -3.63 -3.97
CA GLY A 203 7.48 -4.31 -5.08
C GLY A 203 8.62 -3.53 -5.72
N PHE A 204 9.10 -2.43 -5.13
CA PHE A 204 10.17 -1.59 -5.68
C PHE A 204 11.53 -2.29 -5.75
N SER A 205 11.78 -3.31 -4.93
CA SER A 205 12.99 -4.13 -5.06
C SER A 205 13.06 -4.80 -6.43
N LEU A 206 11.93 -5.40 -6.89
CA LEU A 206 11.86 -6.02 -8.22
C LEU A 206 11.90 -4.95 -9.33
N VAL A 207 11.20 -3.82 -9.18
CA VAL A 207 11.25 -2.69 -10.13
C VAL A 207 12.69 -2.26 -10.38
N ARG A 208 13.44 -1.97 -9.31
CA ARG A 208 14.84 -1.52 -9.38
C ARG A 208 15.76 -2.60 -9.95
N HIS A 209 15.55 -3.85 -9.55
CA HIS A 209 16.33 -4.98 -10.07
C HIS A 209 16.18 -5.11 -11.59
N VAL A 210 14.95 -5.16 -12.10
CA VAL A 210 14.66 -5.26 -13.53
C VAL A 210 15.27 -4.08 -14.31
N LEU A 211 15.08 -2.85 -13.84
CA LEU A 211 15.59 -1.67 -14.52
C LEU A 211 17.12 -1.61 -14.50
N LYS A 212 17.75 -2.01 -13.39
CA LYS A 212 19.21 -2.08 -13.28
C LYS A 212 19.79 -3.14 -14.22
N GLU A 213 19.20 -4.32 -14.32
CA GLU A 213 19.64 -5.37 -15.25
C GLU A 213 19.46 -4.95 -16.72
N ALA A 214 18.38 -4.21 -17.02
CA ALA A 214 18.11 -3.76 -18.38
C ALA A 214 19.00 -2.59 -18.82
N PHE A 215 19.26 -1.62 -17.94
CA PHE A 215 19.84 -0.32 -18.27
C PHE A 215 21.09 0.06 -17.44
N GLY A 216 21.50 -0.77 -16.48
CA GLY A 216 22.63 -0.49 -15.59
C GLY A 216 22.29 0.47 -14.44
N GLU A 217 23.33 0.95 -13.74
CA GLU A 217 23.18 1.77 -12.51
C GLU A 217 22.43 3.09 -12.73
N GLN A 218 22.47 3.66 -13.92
CA GLN A 218 21.86 4.96 -14.23
C GLN A 218 20.45 4.82 -14.85
N TRP A 219 19.81 3.65 -14.71
CA TRP A 219 18.50 3.32 -15.28
C TRP A 219 17.43 4.40 -15.04
N HIS A 220 17.49 5.13 -13.94
CA HIS A 220 16.54 6.17 -13.57
C HIS A 220 16.55 7.38 -14.53
N ASN A 221 17.64 7.58 -15.29
CA ASN A 221 17.79 8.60 -16.32
C ASN A 221 17.39 8.12 -17.72
N GLU A 222 17.19 6.82 -17.89
CA GLU A 222 16.79 6.26 -19.20
C GLU A 222 15.38 6.69 -19.56
N SER A 223 15.14 6.93 -20.85
CA SER A 223 13.85 7.37 -21.35
C SER A 223 12.81 6.26 -21.21
N TYR A 224 11.71 6.56 -20.54
CA TYR A 224 10.52 5.73 -20.51
C TYR A 224 9.62 6.01 -21.71
N ASP A 225 9.42 7.30 -22.03
CA ASP A 225 8.76 7.80 -23.22
C ASP A 225 9.43 9.11 -23.69
N GLU A 226 8.77 9.88 -24.60
CA GLU A 226 9.34 11.11 -25.16
C GLU A 226 9.60 12.22 -24.13
N ASN A 227 8.89 12.20 -22.98
CA ASN A 227 8.90 13.27 -21.99
C ASN A 227 9.27 12.83 -20.57
N THR A 228 9.37 11.53 -20.32
CA THR A 228 9.46 10.97 -18.97
C THR A 228 10.61 9.96 -18.88
N SER A 229 11.39 10.05 -17.80
CA SER A 229 12.39 9.03 -17.46
C SER A 229 11.76 7.84 -16.72
N TRP A 230 12.46 6.70 -16.70
CA TRP A 230 12.03 5.57 -15.87
C TRP A 230 11.93 5.91 -14.39
N GLY A 231 12.84 6.75 -13.88
CA GLY A 231 12.79 7.21 -12.50
C GLY A 231 11.47 7.94 -12.17
N GLU A 232 11.04 8.83 -13.07
CA GLU A 232 9.77 9.57 -12.92
C GLU A 232 8.55 8.67 -13.11
N ALA A 233 8.56 7.78 -14.12
CA ALA A 233 7.45 6.89 -14.42
C ALA A 233 7.11 5.96 -13.26
N VAL A 234 8.13 5.40 -12.56
CA VAL A 234 7.91 4.52 -11.42
C VAL A 234 7.67 5.26 -10.10
N LEU A 235 8.02 6.55 -10.02
CA LEU A 235 7.84 7.37 -8.81
C LEU A 235 6.42 7.96 -8.69
N THR A 236 5.49 7.64 -9.58
CA THR A 236 4.09 8.10 -9.50
C THR A 236 3.57 7.96 -8.06
N PRO A 237 3.01 9.05 -7.46
CA PRO A 237 2.53 9.01 -6.08
C PRO A 237 1.33 8.07 -5.91
N SER A 238 1.18 7.52 -4.72
CA SER A 238 0.03 6.70 -4.37
C SER A 238 -1.25 7.53 -4.30
N ILE A 239 -2.37 6.94 -4.74
CA ILE A 239 -3.70 7.40 -4.35
C ILE A 239 -3.94 6.95 -2.91
N ILE A 240 -4.45 7.84 -2.07
CA ILE A 240 -4.86 7.57 -0.69
C ILE A 240 -6.36 7.27 -0.73
N TYR A 241 -6.78 6.08 -0.26
CA TYR A 241 -8.19 5.65 -0.33
C TYR A 241 -8.97 5.94 0.95
N HIS A 242 -8.28 6.37 2.01
CA HIS A 242 -8.91 6.67 3.30
C HIS A 242 -10.16 7.55 3.17
N GLN A 243 -10.12 8.61 2.34
CA GLN A 243 -11.27 9.53 2.21
C GLN A 243 -12.51 8.86 1.61
N VAL A 244 -12.36 8.09 0.54
CA VAL A 244 -13.50 7.38 -0.08
C VAL A 244 -14.06 6.30 0.83
N ILE A 245 -13.21 5.61 1.60
CA ILE A 245 -13.69 4.63 2.58
C ILE A 245 -14.49 5.34 3.67
N MET A 246 -14.03 6.50 4.14
CA MET A 246 -14.78 7.30 5.11
C MET A 246 -16.09 7.86 4.55
N ALA A 247 -16.14 8.21 3.27
CA ALA A 247 -17.38 8.63 2.60
C ALA A 247 -18.41 7.48 2.52
N LEU A 248 -17.96 6.26 2.29
CA LEU A 248 -18.80 5.06 2.25
C LEU A 248 -19.23 4.59 3.65
N HIS A 249 -18.26 4.44 4.55
CA HIS A 249 -18.43 3.82 5.87
C HIS A 249 -18.93 4.79 6.94
N GLY A 250 -18.73 6.10 6.74
CA GLY A 250 -18.94 7.16 7.71
C GLY A 250 -17.74 7.34 8.65
N ARG A 251 -17.41 8.59 8.95
CA ARG A 251 -16.41 8.94 9.96
C ARG A 251 -16.91 8.58 11.38
N TYR A 252 -16.05 8.77 12.36
CA TYR A 252 -16.42 8.55 13.76
C TYR A 252 -17.72 9.30 14.13
N LYS A 253 -18.74 8.55 14.56
CA LYS A 253 -20.10 9.01 14.89
C LYS A 253 -20.93 9.55 13.68
N GLU A 254 -20.45 9.44 12.46
CA GLU A 254 -21.26 9.73 11.27
C GLU A 254 -22.02 8.47 10.79
N PRO A 255 -23.16 8.63 10.11
CA PRO A 255 -23.92 7.47 9.60
C PRO A 255 -23.16 6.76 8.48
N THR A 256 -23.29 5.44 8.43
CA THR A 256 -22.78 4.60 7.33
C THR A 256 -23.66 4.78 6.10
N GLN A 257 -23.04 5.00 4.94
CA GLN A 257 -23.71 5.12 3.66
C GLN A 257 -23.80 3.77 2.94
N VAL A 258 -22.75 2.95 3.05
CA VAL A 258 -22.62 1.63 2.42
C VAL A 258 -22.07 0.65 3.47
N ILE A 259 -22.67 -0.52 3.55
CA ILE A 259 -22.17 -1.59 4.42
C ILE A 259 -20.99 -2.28 3.73
N LEU A 260 -19.77 -1.93 4.14
CA LEU A 260 -18.55 -2.59 3.70
C LEU A 260 -18.35 -3.87 4.52
N LYS A 261 -18.50 -5.04 3.89
CA LYS A 261 -18.27 -6.35 4.53
C LYS A 261 -16.78 -6.67 4.68
N GLY A 262 -15.96 -6.13 3.77
CA GLY A 262 -14.51 -6.26 3.81
C GLY A 262 -13.84 -5.13 3.03
N VAL A 263 -12.65 -4.75 3.48
CA VAL A 263 -11.76 -3.81 2.80
C VAL A 263 -10.36 -4.40 2.79
N VAL A 264 -9.72 -4.44 1.63
CA VAL A 264 -8.43 -5.11 1.43
C VAL A 264 -7.44 -4.15 0.80
N HIS A 265 -6.41 -3.79 1.54
CA HIS A 265 -5.30 -2.99 1.04
C HIS A 265 -4.37 -3.87 0.21
N VAL A 266 -4.20 -3.53 -1.09
CA VAL A 266 -3.34 -4.30 -1.99
C VAL A 266 -1.90 -3.81 -1.85
N THR A 267 -1.12 -4.53 -1.07
CA THR A 267 0.30 -4.27 -0.75
C THR A 267 1.18 -5.45 -1.19
N GLY A 268 2.28 -5.72 -0.50
CA GLY A 268 3.11 -6.90 -0.74
C GLY A 268 2.29 -8.20 -0.67
N GLY A 269 2.53 -9.12 -1.60
CA GLY A 269 1.69 -10.30 -1.80
C GLY A 269 0.62 -10.14 -2.90
N GLY A 270 0.45 -8.91 -3.42
CA GLY A 270 -0.44 -8.61 -4.54
C GLY A 270 -1.93 -8.78 -4.20
N ILE A 271 -2.77 -8.87 -5.23
CA ILE A 271 -4.23 -8.90 -5.07
C ILE A 271 -4.66 -10.14 -4.28
N GLN A 272 -4.28 -11.33 -4.74
CA GLN A 272 -4.73 -12.60 -4.13
C GLN A 272 -4.22 -12.75 -2.71
N GLY A 273 -2.92 -12.51 -2.46
CA GLY A 273 -2.34 -12.67 -1.12
C GLY A 273 -2.98 -11.77 -0.07
N ASN A 274 -3.41 -10.55 -0.44
CA ASN A 274 -4.10 -9.67 0.49
C ASN A 274 -5.59 -10.03 0.66
N LEU A 275 -6.28 -10.52 -0.38
CA LEU A 275 -7.62 -11.09 -0.25
C LEU A 275 -7.64 -12.31 0.68
N ASP A 276 -6.65 -13.18 0.58
CA ASP A 276 -6.54 -14.38 1.42
C ASP A 276 -6.43 -14.05 2.91
N ARG A 277 -5.98 -12.84 3.29
CA ARG A 277 -5.95 -12.41 4.71
C ARG A 277 -7.33 -12.37 5.33
N ILE A 278 -8.36 -12.01 4.54
CA ILE A 278 -9.76 -12.00 4.98
C ILE A 278 -10.41 -13.35 4.73
N LEU A 279 -10.17 -13.97 3.58
CA LEU A 279 -10.84 -15.20 3.16
C LEU A 279 -10.39 -16.45 3.89
N LYS A 280 -9.14 -16.51 4.39
CA LYS A 280 -8.58 -17.70 5.06
C LYS A 280 -9.35 -18.18 6.29
N LYS A 281 -10.23 -17.36 6.86
CA LYS A 281 -11.10 -17.70 7.97
C LYS A 281 -12.45 -18.27 7.52
N THR A 282 -12.65 -18.40 6.22
CA THR A 282 -13.89 -18.87 5.58
C THR A 282 -13.54 -19.96 4.57
N ASP A 283 -14.54 -20.67 4.07
CA ASP A 283 -14.40 -21.60 2.95
C ASP A 283 -14.61 -20.90 1.58
N LEU A 284 -14.72 -19.57 1.59
CA LEU A 284 -15.00 -18.74 0.41
C LEU A 284 -13.75 -18.51 -0.42
N LYS A 285 -13.94 -18.23 -1.71
CA LYS A 285 -12.91 -17.88 -2.68
C LYS A 285 -13.29 -16.62 -3.45
N ALA A 286 -12.29 -15.90 -3.96
CA ALA A 286 -12.51 -14.78 -4.86
C ALA A 286 -12.41 -15.23 -6.32
N ASP A 287 -13.41 -14.89 -7.13
CA ASP A 287 -13.30 -14.88 -8.58
C ASP A 287 -12.87 -13.48 -9.03
N LEU A 288 -11.72 -13.38 -9.68
CA LEU A 288 -11.10 -12.14 -10.16
C LEU A 288 -11.15 -12.06 -11.69
N SER A 289 -12.30 -12.34 -12.28
CA SER A 289 -12.47 -12.47 -13.74
C SER A 289 -12.45 -11.12 -14.50
N SER A 290 -12.56 -9.97 -13.80
CA SER A 290 -12.74 -8.65 -14.41
C SER A 290 -11.72 -7.62 -13.93
N LEU A 291 -10.47 -8.06 -13.66
CA LEU A 291 -9.39 -7.15 -13.26
C LEU A 291 -9.13 -6.11 -14.36
N PRO A 292 -8.81 -4.84 -13.99
CA PRO A 292 -8.41 -3.83 -14.95
C PRO A 292 -7.07 -4.17 -15.61
N GLU A 293 -6.81 -3.55 -16.75
CA GLU A 293 -5.49 -3.63 -17.37
C GLU A 293 -4.42 -3.00 -16.46
N PRO A 294 -3.27 -3.68 -16.28
CA PRO A 294 -2.16 -3.12 -15.53
C PRO A 294 -1.62 -1.83 -16.18
N HIS A 295 -1.03 -0.95 -15.37
CA HIS A 295 -0.39 0.25 -15.86
C HIS A 295 0.76 -0.06 -16.84
N GLU A 296 0.95 0.80 -17.85
CA GLU A 296 1.98 0.62 -18.87
C GLU A 296 3.40 0.41 -18.31
N PRO A 297 3.86 1.12 -17.25
CA PRO A 297 5.16 0.83 -16.65
C PRO A 297 5.28 -0.61 -16.12
N MET A 298 4.19 -1.18 -15.58
CA MET A 298 4.17 -2.58 -15.10
C MET A 298 4.31 -3.55 -16.26
N LYS A 299 3.56 -3.35 -17.37
CA LYS A 299 3.63 -4.19 -18.56
C LYS A 299 5.03 -4.16 -19.19
N LYS A 300 5.60 -2.95 -19.34
CA LYS A 300 6.97 -2.78 -19.85
C LYS A 300 8.02 -3.46 -18.95
N LEU A 301 7.86 -3.40 -17.63
CA LEU A 301 8.76 -4.09 -16.69
C LEU A 301 8.64 -5.62 -16.77
N MET A 302 7.41 -6.13 -16.96
CA MET A 302 7.23 -7.57 -17.21
C MET A 302 8.01 -8.02 -18.46
N GLU A 303 7.95 -7.24 -19.53
CA GLU A 303 8.68 -7.54 -20.76
C GLU A 303 10.20 -7.43 -20.58
N LEU A 304 10.68 -6.32 -19.98
CA LEU A 304 12.11 -6.07 -19.77
C LEU A 304 12.77 -7.12 -18.87
N GLY A 305 12.10 -7.52 -17.78
CA GLY A 305 12.62 -8.48 -16.81
C GLY A 305 12.20 -9.92 -17.08
N ASN A 306 11.45 -10.18 -18.17
CA ASN A 306 10.80 -11.48 -18.39
C ASN A 306 10.07 -11.95 -17.13
N VAL A 307 9.39 -11.03 -16.42
CA VAL A 307 8.63 -11.31 -15.21
C VAL A 307 7.34 -12.01 -15.60
N SER A 308 7.09 -13.19 -15.05
CA SER A 308 5.85 -13.92 -15.34
C SER A 308 4.62 -13.16 -14.86
N LYS A 309 3.47 -13.41 -15.47
CA LYS A 309 2.19 -12.84 -15.01
C LYS A 309 1.91 -13.18 -13.54
N GLU A 310 2.17 -14.42 -13.16
CA GLU A 310 2.01 -14.89 -11.78
C GLU A 310 2.87 -14.11 -10.79
N GLU A 311 4.16 -13.93 -11.08
CA GLU A 311 5.08 -13.17 -10.24
C GLU A 311 4.68 -11.69 -10.16
N ALA A 312 4.26 -11.09 -11.27
CA ALA A 312 3.81 -9.70 -11.31
C ALA A 312 2.56 -9.48 -10.43
N TYR A 313 1.56 -10.37 -10.52
CA TYR A 313 0.35 -10.30 -9.69
C TYR A 313 0.57 -10.65 -8.21
N LYS A 314 1.66 -11.32 -7.89
CA LYS A 314 2.09 -11.60 -6.52
C LYS A 314 2.88 -10.43 -5.90
N THR A 315 3.55 -9.62 -6.75
CA THR A 315 4.49 -8.59 -6.29
C THR A 315 3.90 -7.19 -6.38
N TRP A 316 3.15 -6.88 -7.45
CA TRP A 316 2.59 -5.56 -7.75
C TRP A 316 1.08 -5.54 -7.63
N ASN A 317 0.52 -4.35 -7.48
CA ASN A 317 -0.93 -4.14 -7.38
C ASN A 317 -1.70 -4.32 -8.71
N MET A 318 -1.00 -4.38 -9.84
CA MET A 318 -1.52 -4.61 -11.19
C MET A 318 -2.75 -3.74 -11.54
N GLY A 319 -2.76 -2.49 -11.08
CA GLY A 319 -3.80 -1.50 -11.36
C GLY A 319 -4.90 -1.39 -10.29
N VAL A 320 -4.89 -2.24 -9.26
CA VAL A 320 -5.87 -2.22 -8.16
C VAL A 320 -5.15 -1.94 -6.84
N GLY A 321 -5.41 -0.79 -6.22
CA GLY A 321 -4.75 -0.41 -4.97
C GLY A 321 -5.52 -0.78 -3.70
N MET A 322 -6.86 -0.92 -3.81
CA MET A 322 -7.75 -1.28 -2.72
C MET A 322 -8.92 -2.09 -3.26
N ILE A 323 -9.46 -3.03 -2.48
CA ILE A 323 -10.66 -3.79 -2.83
C ILE A 323 -11.70 -3.59 -1.74
N LEU A 324 -12.91 -3.24 -2.14
CA LEU A 324 -14.09 -3.18 -1.28
C LEU A 324 -14.96 -4.41 -1.55
N ILE A 325 -15.48 -5.03 -0.49
CA ILE A 325 -16.36 -6.18 -0.58
C ILE A 325 -17.73 -5.76 -0.04
N VAL A 326 -18.73 -5.81 -0.90
CA VAL A 326 -20.10 -5.35 -0.59
C VAL A 326 -21.15 -6.37 -1.07
N SER A 327 -22.36 -6.29 -0.53
CA SER A 327 -23.47 -7.07 -1.10
C SER A 327 -23.81 -6.60 -2.53
N PRO A 328 -24.44 -7.44 -3.36
CA PRO A 328 -24.84 -7.05 -4.71
C PRO A 328 -25.72 -5.79 -4.75
N GLU A 329 -26.56 -5.59 -3.74
CA GLU A 329 -27.48 -4.44 -3.63
C GLU A 329 -26.74 -3.12 -3.37
N GLU A 330 -25.58 -3.17 -2.73
CA GLU A 330 -24.76 -1.99 -2.41
C GLU A 330 -23.75 -1.65 -3.52
N ALA A 331 -23.55 -2.53 -4.51
CA ALA A 331 -22.47 -2.39 -5.50
C ALA A 331 -22.59 -1.12 -6.34
N GLU A 332 -23.80 -0.84 -6.88
CA GLU A 332 -24.02 0.35 -7.71
C GLU A 332 -23.82 1.64 -6.91
N LYS A 333 -24.39 1.70 -5.70
CA LYS A 333 -24.24 2.85 -4.80
C LYS A 333 -22.78 3.08 -4.42
N THR A 334 -22.02 2.01 -4.19
CA THR A 334 -20.58 2.09 -3.89
C THR A 334 -19.82 2.74 -5.05
N LEU A 335 -20.06 2.29 -6.29
CA LEU A 335 -19.44 2.86 -7.48
C LEU A 335 -19.80 4.34 -7.67
N GLN A 336 -21.06 4.71 -7.45
CA GLN A 336 -21.53 6.10 -7.54
C GLN A 336 -20.83 7.02 -6.53
N ILE A 337 -20.69 6.58 -5.27
CA ILE A 337 -19.97 7.35 -4.25
C ILE A 337 -18.49 7.45 -4.59
N CYS A 338 -17.84 6.37 -5.05
CA CYS A 338 -16.44 6.43 -5.49
C CYS A 338 -16.24 7.47 -6.59
N GLU A 339 -17.13 7.52 -7.60
CA GLU A 339 -17.08 8.50 -8.68
C GLU A 339 -17.31 9.94 -8.18
N GLN A 340 -18.27 10.15 -7.28
CA GLN A 340 -18.54 11.47 -6.68
C GLN A 340 -17.36 12.00 -5.87
N GLU A 341 -16.63 11.12 -5.18
CA GLU A 341 -15.41 11.44 -4.44
C GLU A 341 -14.16 11.53 -5.35
N GLY A 342 -14.31 11.33 -6.66
CA GLY A 342 -13.23 11.43 -7.65
C GLY A 342 -12.33 10.20 -7.76
N TYR A 343 -12.77 9.05 -7.25
CA TYR A 343 -12.02 7.80 -7.33
C TYR A 343 -12.51 6.92 -8.47
N LYS A 344 -11.58 6.44 -9.28
CA LYS A 344 -11.89 5.45 -10.30
C LYS A 344 -12.05 4.08 -9.67
N ALA A 345 -13.20 3.48 -9.85
CA ALA A 345 -13.52 2.16 -9.32
C ALA A 345 -14.23 1.31 -10.38
N SER A 346 -14.14 0.00 -10.26
CA SER A 346 -14.88 -0.95 -11.12
C SER A 346 -15.13 -2.25 -10.37
N GLN A 347 -16.19 -2.96 -10.74
CA GLN A 347 -16.36 -4.34 -10.31
C GLN A 347 -15.25 -5.20 -10.94
N ILE A 348 -14.49 -5.91 -10.10
CA ILE A 348 -13.35 -6.74 -10.51
C ILE A 348 -13.62 -8.24 -10.38
N GLY A 349 -14.74 -8.59 -9.74
CA GLY A 349 -15.12 -9.99 -9.52
C GLY A 349 -16.19 -10.15 -8.45
N GLN A 350 -16.23 -11.34 -7.86
CA GLN A 350 -17.19 -11.69 -6.81
C GLN A 350 -16.63 -12.78 -5.89
N ILE A 351 -17.23 -12.90 -4.72
CA ILE A 351 -16.99 -14.01 -3.77
C ILE A 351 -17.78 -15.24 -4.21
N GLN A 352 -17.15 -16.43 -4.15
CA GLN A 352 -17.72 -17.75 -4.49
C GLN A 352 -17.67 -18.70 -3.32
#